data_b5e6b737c8a555ce49102d95427afed5
#
_entry.id   b5e6b737c8a555ce49102d95427afed5
#
_cell.length_a   1.000
_cell.length_b   1.000
_cell.length_c   1.000
_cell.angle_alpha   90.00
_cell.angle_beta   90.00
_cell.angle_gamma   90.00
#
_symmetry.space_group_name_H-M   'P 1'
#
loop_
_entity.id
_entity.type
_entity.pdbx_description
1 polymer ?
#
loop_
_entity_poly.entity_id
_entity_poly.type
_entity_poly.pdbx_seq_one_letter_code
_entity_poly.pdbx_strand_id
1 'polypeptide(L)'
;MLELGEKIELPVQALRILATYLEYTSKGKPVALIPVPTELTTQAAADLIGCSRPHLIKLLDKEEIPFTKVGKHRRVKLEDVVEYKKKLKARQKKYLSKIMSADEADGLYDS
;
A
#
# COMPACT_ATOMS: atom_id res chain seq x y z
N MET A 1 18.02 23.58 -9.25
CA MET A 1 17.67 23.34 -10.64
C MET A 1 18.52 24.21 -11.55
N LEU A 2 19.03 23.63 -12.60
CA LEU A 2 19.72 24.39 -13.60
C LEU A 2 18.74 25.19 -14.44
N GLU A 3 18.83 26.48 -14.34
CA GLU A 3 17.99 27.36 -15.10
C GLU A 3 18.63 27.57 -16.48
N LEU A 4 17.99 26.99 -17.49
CA LEU A 4 18.45 27.08 -18.87
C LEU A 4 17.77 28.21 -19.65
N GLY A 5 17.14 29.13 -18.93
CA GLY A 5 16.41 30.23 -19.55
C GLY A 5 15.03 29.84 -20.08
N GLU A 6 14.63 28.60 -19.89
CA GLU A 6 13.32 28.10 -20.28
C GLU A 6 12.53 27.71 -19.05
N LYS A 7 11.23 28.04 -19.05
CA LYS A 7 10.32 27.58 -18.01
C LYS A 7 9.82 26.19 -18.36
N ILE A 8 10.08 25.24 -17.49
CA ILE A 8 9.59 23.89 -17.65
C ILE A 8 8.44 23.70 -16.67
N GLU A 9 7.27 23.37 -17.18
CA GLU A 9 6.13 23.03 -16.35
C GLU A 9 6.21 21.58 -15.96
N LEU A 10 6.26 21.29 -14.66
CA LEU A 10 6.29 19.95 -14.13
C LEU A 10 5.02 19.70 -13.32
N PRO A 11 4.43 18.48 -13.44
CA PRO A 11 3.31 18.12 -12.58
C PRO A 11 3.71 18.16 -11.11
N VAL A 12 2.77 18.49 -10.25
CA VAL A 12 3.00 18.54 -8.79
C VAL A 12 3.51 17.20 -8.27
N GLN A 13 3.01 16.10 -8.83
CA GLN A 13 3.45 14.76 -8.44
C GLN A 13 4.93 14.52 -8.74
N ALA A 14 5.42 15.01 -9.89
CA ALA A 14 6.82 14.89 -10.24
C ALA A 14 7.70 15.66 -9.26
N LEU A 15 7.26 16.83 -8.83
CA LEU A 15 7.97 17.65 -7.84
C LEU A 15 8.02 16.93 -6.48
N ARG A 16 6.94 16.28 -6.08
CA ARG A 16 6.89 15.49 -4.85
C ARG A 16 7.84 14.31 -4.88
N ILE A 17 7.87 13.58 -6.00
CA ILE A 17 8.77 12.45 -6.19
C ILE A 17 10.22 12.93 -6.12
N LEU A 18 10.53 14.04 -6.79
CA LEU A 18 11.86 14.63 -6.78
C LEU A 18 12.28 15.07 -5.37
N ALA A 19 11.39 15.72 -4.65
CA ALA A 19 11.64 16.14 -3.27
C ALA A 19 11.92 14.93 -2.37
N THR A 20 11.14 13.89 -2.48
CA THR A 20 11.33 12.65 -1.72
C THR A 20 12.66 11.99 -2.07
N TYR A 21 13.00 11.93 -3.35
CA TYR A 21 14.26 11.38 -3.81
C TYR A 21 15.45 12.13 -3.23
N LEU A 22 15.40 13.47 -3.28
CA LEU A 22 16.47 14.31 -2.75
C LEU A 22 16.59 14.16 -1.22
N GLU A 23 15.49 14.04 -0.53
CA GLU A 23 15.48 13.83 0.90
C GLU A 23 16.17 12.51 1.29
N TYR A 24 15.83 11.42 0.64
CA TYR A 24 16.45 10.12 0.94
C TYR A 24 17.92 10.09 0.55
N THR A 25 18.29 10.68 -0.58
CA THR A 25 19.71 10.72 -0.99
C THR A 25 20.53 11.59 -0.06
N SER A 26 19.98 12.68 0.46
CA SER A 26 20.69 13.52 1.42
C SER A 26 20.96 12.80 2.75
N LYS A 27 20.13 11.81 3.10
CA LYS A 27 20.33 10.98 4.28
C LYS A 27 21.20 9.73 4.01
N GLY A 28 21.72 9.63 2.80
CA GLY A 28 22.55 8.48 2.41
C GLY A 28 21.78 7.18 2.17
N LYS A 29 20.46 7.25 2.06
CA LYS A 29 19.64 6.06 1.81
C LYS A 29 19.53 5.78 0.32
N PRO A 30 19.66 4.52 -0.11
CA PRO A 30 19.46 4.18 -1.51
C PRO A 30 18.00 4.33 -1.91
N VAL A 31 17.76 4.88 -3.09
CA VAL A 31 16.41 5.05 -3.65
C VAL A 31 16.40 4.53 -5.07
N ALA A 32 15.42 3.72 -5.39
CA ALA A 32 15.18 3.25 -6.74
C ALA A 32 13.83 3.77 -7.23
N LEU A 33 13.81 4.33 -8.42
CA LEU A 33 12.58 4.73 -9.10
C LEU A 33 12.21 3.62 -10.08
N ILE A 34 11.20 2.85 -9.70
CA ILE A 34 10.75 1.71 -10.51
C ILE A 34 9.33 2.01 -10.97
N PRO A 35 9.05 1.94 -12.28
CA PRO A 35 7.68 2.07 -12.75
C PRO A 35 6.84 0.90 -12.26
N VAL A 36 5.71 1.21 -11.64
CA VAL A 36 4.81 0.19 -11.09
C VAL A 36 3.54 0.15 -11.93
N PRO A 37 3.07 -1.04 -12.33
CA PRO A 37 1.82 -1.13 -13.09
C PRO A 37 0.64 -0.63 -12.26
N THR A 38 -0.27 0.08 -12.91
CA THR A 38 -1.47 0.61 -12.25
C THR A 38 -2.49 -0.48 -11.97
N GLU A 39 -2.49 -1.55 -12.75
CA GLU A 39 -3.35 -2.69 -12.58
C GLU A 39 -2.55 -3.95 -12.30
N LEU A 40 -3.04 -4.74 -11.36
CA LEU A 40 -2.39 -5.98 -10.93
C LEU A 40 -3.22 -7.19 -11.30
N THR A 41 -2.54 -8.30 -11.55
CA THR A 41 -3.19 -9.60 -11.64
C THR A 41 -3.64 -10.04 -10.24
N THR A 42 -4.52 -11.02 -10.17
CA THR A 42 -4.96 -11.57 -8.89
C THR A 42 -3.79 -12.12 -8.08
N GLN A 43 -2.84 -12.78 -8.74
CA GLN A 43 -1.67 -13.32 -8.04
C GLN A 43 -0.77 -12.21 -7.51
N ALA A 44 -0.51 -11.17 -8.31
CA ALA A 44 0.30 -10.05 -7.87
C ALA A 44 -0.35 -9.28 -6.71
N ALA A 45 -1.68 -9.12 -6.75
CA ALA A 45 -2.43 -8.49 -5.67
C ALA A 45 -2.37 -9.33 -4.39
N ALA A 46 -2.51 -10.66 -4.50
CA ALA A 46 -2.40 -11.56 -3.36
C ALA A 46 -1.00 -11.50 -2.74
N ASP A 47 0.03 -11.48 -3.56
CA ASP A 47 1.42 -11.37 -3.09
C ASP A 47 1.65 -10.04 -2.36
N LEU A 48 1.11 -8.96 -2.88
CA LEU A 48 1.26 -7.64 -2.27
C LEU A 48 0.55 -7.56 -0.90
N ILE A 49 -0.64 -8.14 -0.80
CA ILE A 49 -1.38 -8.17 0.46
C ILE A 49 -0.75 -9.16 1.44
N GLY A 50 -0.12 -10.21 0.94
CA GLY A 50 0.47 -11.27 1.75
C GLY A 50 -0.52 -12.39 2.06
N CYS A 51 -1.45 -12.67 1.15
CA CYS A 51 -2.43 -13.74 1.30
C CYS A 51 -2.37 -14.72 0.12
N SER A 52 -3.08 -15.81 0.21
CA SER A 52 -3.19 -16.78 -0.87
C SER A 52 -4.12 -16.24 -1.96
N ARG A 53 -3.94 -16.74 -3.19
CA ARG A 53 -4.80 -16.38 -4.31
C ARG A 53 -6.27 -16.73 -4.06
N PRO A 54 -6.60 -17.93 -3.55
CA PRO A 54 -8.00 -18.25 -3.22
C PRO A 54 -8.61 -17.28 -2.19
N HIS A 55 -7.83 -16.85 -1.21
CA HIS A 55 -8.30 -15.89 -0.22
C HIS A 55 -8.58 -14.53 -0.87
N LEU A 56 -7.69 -14.08 -1.76
CA LEU A 56 -7.91 -12.84 -2.50
C LEU A 56 -9.20 -12.90 -3.33
N ILE A 57 -9.44 -14.02 -4.00
CA ILE A 57 -10.66 -14.20 -4.80
C ILE A 57 -11.91 -14.08 -3.92
N LYS A 58 -11.87 -14.62 -2.72
CA LYS A 58 -12.96 -14.44 -1.76
C LYS A 58 -13.17 -12.98 -1.38
N LEU A 59 -12.09 -12.22 -1.23
CA LEU A 59 -12.18 -10.79 -0.94
C LEU A 59 -12.81 -10.02 -2.09
N LEU A 60 -12.48 -10.39 -3.31
CA LEU A 60 -13.07 -9.78 -4.51
C LEU A 60 -14.57 -10.14 -4.64
N ASP A 61 -14.93 -11.38 -4.36
CA ASP A 61 -16.30 -11.84 -4.40
C ASP A 61 -17.17 -11.15 -3.34
N LYS A 62 -16.59 -10.82 -2.20
CA LYS A 62 -17.25 -10.06 -1.13
C LYS A 62 -17.25 -8.56 -1.36
N GLU A 63 -16.71 -8.13 -2.49
CA GLU A 63 -16.61 -6.71 -2.85
C GLU A 63 -15.83 -5.85 -1.85
N GLU A 64 -14.93 -6.45 -1.09
CA GLU A 64 -14.04 -5.71 -0.19
C GLU A 64 -12.95 -4.95 -0.93
N ILE A 65 -12.59 -5.42 -2.13
CA ILE A 65 -11.64 -4.75 -3.02
C ILE A 65 -12.32 -4.61 -4.39
N PRO A 66 -12.40 -3.41 -4.96
CA PRO A 66 -12.94 -3.24 -6.32
C PRO A 66 -12.06 -3.94 -7.35
N PHE A 67 -12.65 -4.47 -8.38
CA PHE A 67 -11.93 -5.09 -9.47
C PHE A 67 -12.65 -4.90 -10.79
N THR A 68 -11.90 -5.04 -11.88
CA THR A 68 -12.45 -5.06 -13.23
C THR A 68 -12.19 -6.42 -13.84
N LYS A 69 -13.11 -6.87 -14.70
CA LYS A 69 -12.99 -8.15 -15.36
C LYS A 69 -12.63 -7.93 -16.83
N VAL A 70 -11.52 -8.50 -17.26
CA VAL A 70 -11.07 -8.44 -18.65
C VAL A 70 -11.06 -9.88 -19.18
N GLY A 71 -12.09 -10.23 -19.94
CA GLY A 71 -12.29 -11.61 -20.36
C GLY A 71 -12.52 -12.54 -19.17
N LYS A 72 -11.65 -13.55 -19.02
CA LYS A 72 -11.68 -14.48 -17.91
C LYS A 72 -10.82 -14.04 -16.72
N HIS A 73 -10.09 -12.95 -16.86
CA HIS A 73 -9.14 -12.48 -15.86
C HIS A 73 -9.68 -11.31 -15.10
N ARG A 74 -9.44 -11.28 -13.80
CA ARG A 74 -9.75 -10.15 -12.93
C ARG A 74 -8.52 -9.27 -12.79
N ARG A 75 -8.72 -7.96 -12.84
CA ARG A 75 -7.67 -6.96 -12.66
C ARG A 75 -8.02 -6.08 -11.47
N VAL A 76 -7.04 -5.81 -10.65
CA VAL A 76 -7.22 -4.99 -9.45
C VAL A 76 -6.29 -3.78 -9.54
N LYS A 77 -6.80 -2.61 -9.24
CA LYS A 77 -5.96 -1.41 -9.23
C LYS A 77 -5.00 -1.44 -8.07
N LEU A 78 -3.75 -1.04 -8.32
CA LEU A 78 -2.73 -0.98 -7.29
C LEU A 78 -3.16 -0.12 -6.10
N GLU A 79 -3.76 1.04 -6.37
CA GLU A 79 -4.23 1.95 -5.30
C GLU A 79 -5.25 1.30 -4.39
N ASP A 80 -6.16 0.51 -4.94
CA ASP A 80 -7.17 -0.20 -4.16
C ASP A 80 -6.56 -1.27 -3.27
N VAL A 81 -5.55 -1.98 -3.79
CA VAL A 81 -4.82 -3.01 -3.03
C VAL A 81 -4.03 -2.38 -1.89
N VAL A 82 -3.34 -1.28 -2.18
CA VAL A 82 -2.56 -0.57 -1.16
C VAL A 82 -3.48 -0.03 -0.07
N GLU A 83 -4.62 0.53 -0.44
CA GLU A 83 -5.60 1.04 0.52
C GLU A 83 -6.17 -0.07 1.39
N TYR A 84 -6.52 -1.21 0.79
CA TYR A 84 -6.99 -2.37 1.54
C TYR A 84 -5.94 -2.88 2.53
N LYS A 85 -4.68 -2.94 2.09
CA LYS A 85 -3.58 -3.35 2.96
C LYS A 85 -3.42 -2.42 4.16
N LYS A 86 -3.57 -1.12 3.95
CA LYS A 86 -3.55 -0.14 5.05
C LYS A 86 -4.70 -0.36 6.03
N LYS A 87 -5.91 -0.61 5.53
CA LYS A 87 -7.07 -0.91 6.37
C LYS A 87 -6.87 -2.19 7.15
N LEU A 88 -6.30 -3.22 6.53
CA LEU A 88 -6.02 -4.48 7.18
C LEU A 88 -5.03 -4.31 8.32
N LYS A 89 -3.95 -3.57 8.08
CA LYS A 89 -2.96 -3.25 9.12
C LYS A 89 -3.58 -2.46 10.28
N ALA A 90 -4.43 -1.51 9.98
CA ALA A 90 -5.12 -0.71 10.98
C ALA A 90 -6.03 -1.59 11.85
N ARG A 91 -6.77 -2.53 11.24
CA ARG A 91 -7.61 -3.48 11.96
C ARG A 91 -6.79 -4.39 12.85
N GLN A 92 -5.67 -4.91 12.34
CA GLN A 92 -4.78 -5.77 13.11
C GLN A 92 -4.19 -5.02 14.30
N LYS A 93 -3.74 -3.80 14.08
CA LYS A 93 -3.19 -2.96 15.14
C LYS A 93 -4.24 -2.66 16.22
N LYS A 94 -5.45 -2.34 15.81
CA LYS A 94 -6.55 -2.07 16.72
C LYS A 94 -6.92 -3.31 17.54
N TYR A 95 -6.95 -4.46 16.88
CA TYR A 95 -7.25 -5.74 17.54
C TYR A 95 -6.17 -6.11 18.56
N LEU A 96 -4.90 -5.99 18.19
CA LEU A 96 -3.79 -6.22 19.09
C LEU A 96 -3.81 -5.26 20.28
N SER A 97 -4.13 -4.00 20.03
CA SER A 97 -4.27 -3.00 21.08
C SER A 97 -5.37 -3.38 22.09
N LYS A 98 -6.50 -3.90 21.62
CA LYS A 98 -7.57 -4.38 22.49
C LYS A 98 -7.14 -5.60 23.31
N ILE A 99 -6.43 -6.55 22.70
CA ILE A 99 -5.93 -7.72 23.40
C ILE A 99 -4.92 -7.32 24.47
N MET A 100 -3.97 -6.46 24.11
CA MET A 100 -2.97 -5.98 25.04
C MET A 100 -3.59 -5.17 26.19
N SER A 101 -4.57 -4.35 25.90
CA SER A 101 -5.31 -3.59 26.91
C SER A 101 -6.08 -4.52 27.86
N ALA A 102 -6.73 -5.56 27.33
CA ALA A 102 -7.41 -6.56 28.13
C ALA A 102 -6.45 -7.34 29.01
N ASP A 103 -5.28 -7.73 28.47
CA ASP A 103 -4.25 -8.42 29.23
C ASP A 103 -3.69 -7.53 30.34
N GLU A 104 -3.49 -6.25 30.07
CA GLU A 104 -3.04 -5.30 31.08
C GLU A 104 -4.07 -5.17 32.21
N ALA A 105 -5.35 -5.10 31.85
CA ALA A 105 -6.42 -4.99 32.84
C ALA A 105 -6.52 -6.23 33.70
N ASP A 106 -6.36 -7.41 33.10
CA ASP A 106 -6.50 -8.68 33.83
C ASP A 106 -5.17 -9.15 34.43
N GLY A 107 -4.08 -9.01 33.71
CA GLY A 107 -2.76 -9.53 34.10
C GLY A 107 -2.05 -8.67 35.11
N LEU A 108 -2.09 -7.36 34.98
CA LEU A 108 -1.43 -6.45 35.90
C LEU A 108 -2.08 -6.43 37.27
N TYR A 109 -3.36 -6.60 37.34
CA TYR A 109 -4.10 -6.56 38.60
C TYR A 109 -4.03 -7.88 39.35
N ASP A 110 -3.70 -8.94 38.67
CA ASP A 110 -3.57 -10.25 39.28
C ASP A 110 -2.19 -10.52 39.86
N SER A 111 -1.26 -9.68 39.58
CA SER A 111 0.12 -9.82 40.07
C SER A 111 0.34 -9.29 41.45
#